data_cde767575970e9cd7ca529d303c637ff
#
_entry.id   cde767575970e9cd7ca529d303c637ff
#
_cell.length_a   1.000
_cell.length_b   1.000
_cell.length_c   1.000
_cell.angle_alpha   90.00
_cell.angle_beta   90.00
_cell.angle_gamma   90.00
#
_symmetry.space_group_name_H-M   'P 1'
#
loop_
_entity.id
_entity.type
_entity.pdbx_description
1 polymer ?
#
loop_
_entity_poly.entity_id
_entity_poly.type
_entity_poly.pdbx_seq_one_letter_code
_entity_poly.pdbx_strand_id
1 'polypeptide(L)'
;MFDRVVVVDWSANSAPKLGRDSIWIAVQNGNGDVSTTNLPTRANAIEFLVDLVESARDATTLVGVDFSLGYPAGTAAALGLTGVGWSAMWQLLVDRIRDDDRNINNRFAVAAELNRQLSGTPAPFWGCPSSSRSEHLTSTKPPAPESPGEYRVVEETLRAQGLRPFSCWQLLGAGAVGSQSLLGIARLHGLRHRLGDRVQIWPFMTGLTMPTLGDGAVVLAEVWPSMRPAVDADGEGVRCDQESMEST
;
A
#
# COMPACT_ATOMS: atom_id res chain seq x y z
N MET A 1 -21.66 -3.29 -10.10
CA MET A 1 -20.83 -4.35 -9.45
C MET A 1 -19.59 -4.46 -10.30
N PHE A 2 -18.42 -4.72 -9.74
CA PHE A 2 -17.20 -4.91 -10.55
C PHE A 2 -17.24 -6.28 -11.23
N ASP A 3 -16.74 -6.35 -12.48
CA ASP A 3 -16.59 -7.60 -13.23
C ASP A 3 -15.42 -8.42 -12.71
N ARG A 4 -14.43 -7.75 -12.10
CA ARG A 4 -13.24 -8.36 -11.54
C ARG A 4 -12.85 -7.69 -10.23
N VAL A 5 -12.49 -8.49 -9.23
CA VAL A 5 -11.91 -8.03 -7.96
C VAL A 5 -10.51 -8.62 -7.83
N VAL A 6 -9.55 -7.75 -7.56
CA VAL A 6 -8.15 -8.10 -7.37
C VAL A 6 -7.73 -7.68 -5.97
N VAL A 7 -7.08 -8.56 -5.22
CA VAL A 7 -6.48 -8.22 -3.93
C VAL A 7 -4.98 -8.49 -4.01
N VAL A 8 -4.20 -7.50 -3.63
CA VAL A 8 -2.74 -7.55 -3.66
C VAL A 8 -2.22 -7.49 -2.23
N ASP A 9 -1.56 -8.57 -1.82
CA ASP A 9 -0.69 -8.61 -0.65
C ASP A 9 0.69 -8.14 -1.08
N TRP A 10 1.06 -6.93 -0.67
CA TRP A 10 2.24 -6.24 -1.16
C TRP A 10 3.47 -6.52 -0.30
N SER A 11 4.64 -6.46 -0.91
CA SER A 11 5.90 -6.67 -0.20
C SER A 11 6.89 -5.52 -0.38
N ALA A 12 7.52 -5.10 0.71
CA ALA A 12 8.61 -4.13 0.74
C ALA A 12 10.01 -4.78 0.74
N ASN A 13 10.14 -6.05 0.41
CA ASN A 13 11.44 -6.73 0.32
C ASN A 13 12.40 -5.99 -0.62
N SER A 14 13.69 -6.00 -0.24
CA SER A 14 14.75 -5.35 -1.01
C SER A 14 15.48 -6.31 -1.98
N ALA A 15 14.90 -7.48 -2.22
CA ALA A 15 15.37 -8.47 -3.19
C ALA A 15 14.18 -9.24 -3.76
N PRO A 16 14.30 -9.87 -4.93
CA PRO A 16 13.29 -10.78 -5.45
C PRO A 16 13.02 -11.91 -4.46
N LYS A 17 11.74 -12.21 -4.21
CA LYS A 17 11.34 -13.25 -3.28
C LYS A 17 10.03 -13.89 -3.73
N LEU A 18 9.91 -15.20 -3.55
CA LEU A 18 8.69 -15.97 -3.69
C LEU A 18 8.31 -16.61 -2.35
N GLY A 19 7.08 -17.08 -2.23
CA GLY A 19 6.56 -17.73 -1.04
C GLY A 19 6.22 -16.74 0.06
N ARG A 20 6.57 -17.08 1.30
CA ARG A 20 6.25 -16.25 2.47
C ARG A 20 6.87 -14.86 2.39
N ASP A 21 6.15 -13.84 2.82
CA ASP A 21 6.55 -12.41 2.82
C ASP A 21 6.95 -11.89 1.42
N SER A 22 6.35 -12.42 0.37
CA SER A 22 6.50 -11.94 -1.01
C SER A 22 5.19 -11.33 -1.51
N ILE A 23 5.09 -11.03 -2.81
CA ILE A 23 3.90 -10.42 -3.38
C ILE A 23 2.95 -11.52 -3.86
N TRP A 24 1.71 -11.47 -3.39
CA TRP A 24 0.63 -12.33 -3.82
C TRP A 24 -0.51 -11.52 -4.42
N ILE A 25 -1.05 -11.98 -5.52
CA ILE A 25 -2.20 -11.37 -6.16
C ILE A 25 -3.29 -12.42 -6.29
N ALA A 26 -4.44 -12.16 -5.69
CA ALA A 26 -5.65 -12.94 -5.88
C ALA A 26 -6.57 -12.20 -6.85
N VAL A 27 -7.12 -12.92 -7.82
CA VAL A 27 -8.05 -12.40 -8.82
C VAL A 27 -9.33 -13.21 -8.77
N GLN A 28 -10.46 -12.55 -8.53
CA GLN A 28 -11.79 -13.10 -8.64
C GLN A 28 -12.48 -12.49 -9.86
N ASN A 29 -12.93 -13.32 -10.80
CA ASN A 29 -13.74 -12.91 -11.94
C ASN A 29 -15.23 -12.97 -11.60
N GLY A 30 -16.06 -12.33 -12.44
CA GLY A 30 -17.50 -12.25 -12.23
C GLY A 30 -18.25 -13.58 -12.17
N ASN A 31 -17.66 -14.67 -12.67
CA ASN A 31 -18.16 -16.04 -12.53
C ASN A 31 -17.86 -16.69 -11.16
N GLY A 32 -17.16 -15.99 -10.28
CA GLY A 32 -16.79 -16.47 -8.95
C GLY A 32 -15.47 -17.24 -8.89
N ASP A 33 -14.84 -17.55 -10.02
CA ASP A 33 -13.54 -18.23 -10.04
C ASP A 33 -12.45 -17.35 -9.44
N VAL A 34 -11.66 -17.93 -8.55
CA VAL A 34 -10.52 -17.26 -7.89
C VAL A 34 -9.23 -17.93 -8.33
N SER A 35 -8.27 -17.10 -8.73
CA SER A 35 -6.89 -17.53 -9.00
C SER A 35 -5.91 -16.73 -8.16
N THR A 36 -4.78 -17.33 -7.80
CA THR A 36 -3.71 -16.67 -7.06
C THR A 36 -2.39 -16.80 -7.80
N THR A 37 -1.61 -15.74 -7.77
CA THR A 37 -0.28 -15.68 -8.40
C THR A 37 0.72 -15.11 -7.43
N ASN A 38 1.87 -15.78 -7.28
CA ASN A 38 2.99 -15.30 -6.48
C ASN A 38 4.06 -14.68 -7.37
N LEU A 39 4.44 -13.45 -7.08
CA LEU A 39 5.33 -12.66 -7.94
C LEU A 39 6.60 -12.24 -7.19
N PRO A 40 7.79 -12.37 -7.82
CA PRO A 40 9.05 -12.16 -7.12
C PRO A 40 9.40 -10.70 -6.89
N THR A 41 8.88 -9.78 -7.72
CA THR A 41 9.22 -8.35 -7.63
C THR A 41 8.01 -7.45 -7.83
N ARG A 42 8.12 -6.22 -7.34
CA ARG A 42 7.10 -5.18 -7.53
C ARG A 42 6.94 -4.79 -8.99
N ALA A 43 8.01 -4.84 -9.78
CA ALA A 43 7.93 -4.64 -11.22
C ALA A 43 7.06 -5.70 -11.88
N ASN A 44 7.28 -7.00 -11.56
CA ASN A 44 6.45 -8.08 -12.06
C ASN A 44 4.98 -7.95 -11.64
N ALA A 45 4.72 -7.46 -10.40
CA ALA A 45 3.35 -7.23 -9.94
C ALA A 45 2.63 -6.14 -10.75
N ILE A 46 3.31 -5.04 -11.06
CA ILE A 46 2.74 -3.97 -11.89
C ILE A 46 2.51 -4.46 -13.32
N GLU A 47 3.46 -5.17 -13.93
CA GLU A 47 3.26 -5.75 -15.27
C GLU A 47 2.06 -6.70 -15.29
N PHE A 48 1.97 -7.60 -14.31
CA PHE A 48 0.82 -8.51 -14.17
C PHE A 48 -0.51 -7.76 -14.08
N LEU A 49 -0.58 -6.70 -13.26
CA LEU A 49 -1.81 -5.89 -13.12
C LEU A 49 -2.18 -5.17 -14.43
N VAL A 50 -1.19 -4.64 -15.15
CA VAL A 50 -1.43 -3.99 -16.44
C VAL A 50 -1.94 -5.01 -17.46
N ASP A 51 -1.26 -6.15 -17.61
CA ASP A 51 -1.65 -7.20 -18.53
C ASP A 51 -3.05 -7.76 -18.22
N LEU A 52 -3.35 -7.91 -16.93
CA LEU A 52 -4.66 -8.33 -16.46
C LEU A 52 -5.78 -7.37 -16.90
N VAL A 53 -5.55 -6.04 -16.72
CA VAL A 53 -6.52 -5.00 -17.10
C VAL A 53 -6.63 -4.92 -18.63
N GLU A 54 -5.51 -4.99 -19.35
CA GLU A 54 -5.51 -4.88 -20.81
C GLU A 54 -6.08 -6.14 -21.49
N SER A 55 -6.03 -7.32 -20.86
CA SER A 55 -6.59 -8.56 -21.41
C SER A 55 -8.13 -8.54 -21.51
N ALA A 56 -8.80 -7.68 -20.74
CA ALA A 56 -10.25 -7.48 -20.77
C ALA A 56 -10.55 -6.00 -20.57
N ARG A 57 -10.31 -5.21 -21.62
CA ARG A 57 -10.29 -3.73 -21.56
C ARG A 57 -11.60 -3.10 -21.15
N ASP A 58 -12.72 -3.76 -21.40
CA ASP A 58 -14.05 -3.26 -21.06
C ASP A 58 -14.51 -3.68 -19.66
N ALA A 59 -13.79 -4.62 -19.02
CA ALA A 59 -14.14 -5.11 -17.71
C ALA A 59 -13.79 -4.11 -16.60
N THR A 60 -14.77 -3.79 -15.76
CA THR A 60 -14.57 -2.98 -14.55
C THR A 60 -13.80 -3.76 -13.49
N THR A 61 -12.72 -3.19 -12.98
CA THR A 61 -11.82 -3.87 -12.06
C THR A 61 -11.64 -3.09 -10.76
N LEU A 62 -11.88 -3.73 -9.61
CA LEU A 62 -11.46 -3.24 -8.30
C LEU A 62 -10.11 -3.86 -7.95
N VAL A 63 -9.12 -3.03 -7.63
CA VAL A 63 -7.81 -3.47 -7.14
C VAL A 63 -7.63 -2.98 -5.71
N GLY A 64 -7.72 -3.91 -4.76
CA GLY A 64 -7.44 -3.67 -3.34
C GLY A 64 -5.98 -3.93 -3.02
N VAL A 65 -5.32 -2.99 -2.35
CA VAL A 65 -3.94 -3.13 -1.86
C VAL A 65 -3.91 -3.02 -0.34
N ASP A 66 -3.07 -3.80 0.32
CA ASP A 66 -3.01 -3.93 1.77
C ASP A 66 -2.12 -2.89 2.48
N PHE A 67 -1.85 -1.78 1.82
CA PHE A 67 -1.05 -0.67 2.36
C PHE A 67 -1.74 0.68 2.18
N SER A 68 -1.30 1.65 2.99
CA SER A 68 -1.86 3.00 2.99
C SER A 68 -1.60 3.74 1.68
N LEU A 69 -2.67 4.21 1.03
CA LEU A 69 -2.60 5.02 -0.20
C LEU A 69 -2.38 6.52 0.07
N GLY A 70 -2.29 6.92 1.33
CA GLY A 70 -2.09 8.31 1.72
C GLY A 70 -1.49 8.44 3.12
N TYR A 71 -1.30 9.68 3.53
CA TYR A 71 -0.68 10.06 4.80
C TYR A 71 -1.63 10.91 5.66
N PRO A 72 -1.36 11.09 6.96
CA PRO A 72 -2.17 11.93 7.84
C PRO A 72 -2.37 13.34 7.29
N ALA A 73 -3.52 13.92 7.61
CA ALA A 73 -3.85 15.28 7.19
C ALA A 73 -2.74 16.27 7.57
N GLY A 74 -2.48 17.23 6.70
CA GLY A 74 -1.42 18.21 6.90
C GLY A 74 -0.03 17.79 6.42
N THR A 75 0.23 16.50 6.12
CA THR A 75 1.56 16.02 5.68
C THR A 75 2.06 16.75 4.44
N ALA A 76 1.23 16.89 3.41
CA ALA A 76 1.61 17.59 2.17
C ALA A 76 1.94 19.07 2.44
N ALA A 77 1.13 19.73 3.25
CA ALA A 77 1.36 21.13 3.62
C ALA A 77 2.65 21.31 4.45
N ALA A 78 2.93 20.41 5.40
CA ALA A 78 4.16 20.42 6.19
C ALA A 78 5.42 20.21 5.33
N LEU A 79 5.28 19.51 4.19
CA LEU A 79 6.35 19.35 3.20
C LEU A 79 6.43 20.52 2.20
N GLY A 80 5.58 21.54 2.34
CA GLY A 80 5.53 22.68 1.42
C GLY A 80 4.96 22.33 0.04
N LEU A 81 4.24 21.21 -0.08
CA LEU A 81 3.66 20.78 -1.36
C LEU A 81 2.41 21.61 -1.69
N THR A 82 2.26 21.97 -2.95
CA THR A 82 1.12 22.72 -3.46
C THR A 82 0.19 21.83 -4.28
N GLY A 83 -1.07 22.26 -4.43
CA GLY A 83 -2.09 21.51 -5.17
C GLY A 83 -2.87 20.53 -4.31
N VAL A 84 -3.38 19.47 -4.92
CA VAL A 84 -4.16 18.43 -4.23
C VAL A 84 -3.24 17.53 -3.42
N GLY A 85 -3.34 17.60 -2.10
CA GLY A 85 -2.36 17.05 -1.15
C GLY A 85 -1.99 15.58 -1.40
N TRP A 86 -2.96 14.69 -1.66
CA TRP A 86 -2.65 13.29 -1.90
C TRP A 86 -1.87 13.08 -3.22
N SER A 87 -2.24 13.77 -4.30
CA SER A 87 -1.55 13.61 -5.58
C SER A 87 -0.16 14.26 -5.56
N ALA A 88 0.00 15.37 -4.83
CA ALA A 88 1.30 15.99 -4.62
C ALA A 88 2.24 15.08 -3.81
N MET A 89 1.72 14.36 -2.81
CA MET A 89 2.48 13.32 -2.09
C MET A 89 2.87 12.16 -3.00
N TRP A 90 1.96 11.68 -3.85
CA TRP A 90 2.26 10.62 -4.81
C TRP A 90 3.38 11.04 -5.76
N GLN A 91 3.28 12.27 -6.32
CA GLN A 91 4.33 12.81 -7.19
C GLN A 91 5.67 12.92 -6.46
N LEU A 92 5.69 13.44 -5.24
CA LEU A 92 6.90 13.53 -4.42
C LEU A 92 7.56 12.15 -4.24
N LEU A 93 6.77 11.11 -3.98
CA LEU A 93 7.29 9.75 -3.83
C LEU A 93 7.85 9.21 -5.13
N VAL A 94 7.19 9.45 -6.25
CA VAL A 94 7.71 9.07 -7.59
C VAL A 94 9.05 9.74 -7.88
N ASP A 95 9.19 11.01 -7.53
CA ASP A 95 10.42 11.78 -7.80
C ASP A 95 11.60 11.31 -6.92
N ARG A 96 11.33 10.78 -5.72
CA ARG A 96 12.36 10.42 -4.74
C ARG A 96 12.62 8.94 -4.58
N ILE A 97 11.60 8.10 -4.73
CA ILE A 97 11.74 6.65 -4.60
C ILE A 97 12.41 6.09 -5.85
N ARG A 98 13.48 5.38 -5.61
CA ARG A 98 14.12 4.51 -6.60
C ARG A 98 13.86 3.09 -6.17
N ASP A 99 13.30 2.31 -7.07
CA ASP A 99 12.91 0.92 -6.85
C ASP A 99 13.10 0.20 -8.20
N ASP A 100 14.14 -0.61 -8.31
CA ASP A 100 14.49 -1.28 -9.55
C ASP A 100 13.72 -2.61 -9.76
N ASP A 101 13.99 -3.28 -10.88
CA ASP A 101 13.35 -4.54 -11.24
C ASP A 101 13.77 -5.72 -10.35
N ARG A 102 14.77 -5.54 -9.51
CA ARG A 102 15.25 -6.49 -8.51
C ARG A 102 14.85 -6.13 -7.09
N ASN A 103 13.93 -5.18 -6.93
CA ASN A 103 13.48 -4.66 -5.64
C ASN A 103 14.56 -3.89 -4.85
N ILE A 104 15.72 -3.58 -5.41
CA ILE A 104 16.70 -2.71 -4.75
C ILE A 104 16.11 -1.31 -4.68
N ASN A 105 16.05 -0.74 -3.48
CA ASN A 105 15.33 0.51 -3.27
C ASN A 105 16.00 1.39 -2.19
N ASN A 106 15.58 2.67 -2.17
CA ASN A 106 16.12 3.70 -1.28
C ASN A 106 15.13 4.17 -0.21
N ARG A 107 14.07 3.41 0.12
CA ARG A 107 12.97 3.86 1.00
C ARG A 107 13.40 4.43 2.34
N PHE A 108 14.44 3.86 2.98
CA PHE A 108 14.92 4.34 4.26
C PHE A 108 15.63 5.69 4.14
N ALA A 109 16.39 5.91 3.08
CA ALA A 109 17.00 7.21 2.81
C ALA A 109 15.94 8.28 2.53
N VAL A 110 14.91 7.94 1.76
CA VAL A 110 13.78 8.84 1.49
C VAL A 110 13.01 9.14 2.78
N ALA A 111 12.73 8.14 3.62
CA ALA A 111 12.06 8.36 4.90
C ALA A 111 12.86 9.29 5.83
N ALA A 112 14.19 9.11 5.90
CA ALA A 112 15.05 10.00 6.67
C ALA A 112 15.00 11.44 6.16
N GLU A 113 15.04 11.63 4.84
CA GLU A 113 14.94 12.97 4.24
C GLU A 113 13.56 13.60 4.46
N LEU A 114 12.48 12.82 4.37
CA LEU A 114 11.14 13.30 4.70
C LEU A 114 11.01 13.70 6.17
N ASN A 115 11.58 12.93 7.09
CA ASN A 115 11.63 13.29 8.51
C ASN A 115 12.38 14.62 8.75
N ARG A 116 13.53 14.79 8.09
CA ARG A 116 14.28 16.04 8.17
C ARG A 116 13.44 17.25 7.75
N GLN A 117 12.65 17.09 6.69
CA GLN A 117 11.79 18.16 6.17
C GLN A 117 10.54 18.39 7.04
N LEU A 118 9.91 17.30 7.53
CA LEU A 118 8.67 17.36 8.30
C LEU A 118 8.87 17.92 9.73
N SER A 119 9.92 17.48 10.40
CA SER A 119 10.09 17.77 11.82
C SER A 119 11.51 18.20 12.24
N GLY A 120 12.50 18.00 11.36
CA GLY A 120 13.92 18.16 11.72
C GLY A 120 14.40 17.12 12.74
N THR A 121 13.59 16.08 13.04
CA THR A 121 13.87 15.02 14.02
C THR A 121 13.76 13.64 13.36
N PRO A 122 14.07 12.51 14.02
CA PRO A 122 13.87 11.17 13.46
C PRO A 122 12.41 10.71 13.45
N ALA A 123 11.46 11.64 13.24
CA ALA A 123 10.02 11.43 13.20
C ALA A 123 9.41 12.18 12.02
N PRO A 124 8.23 11.77 11.48
CA PRO A 124 7.34 10.72 11.97
C PRO A 124 7.71 9.30 11.53
N PHE A 125 8.48 9.09 10.44
CA PHE A 125 8.90 7.75 10.00
C PHE A 125 9.88 7.11 11.00
N TRP A 126 9.71 5.81 11.25
CA TRP A 126 10.57 5.04 12.13
C TRP A 126 10.57 3.55 11.79
N GLY A 127 11.48 2.80 12.40
CA GLY A 127 11.62 1.37 12.12
C GLY A 127 12.52 1.12 10.92
N CYS A 128 13.83 1.06 11.14
CA CYS A 128 14.79 0.72 10.10
C CYS A 128 15.80 -0.29 10.63
N PRO A 129 16.45 -1.06 9.74
CA PRO A 129 17.59 -1.89 10.13
C PRO A 129 18.74 -1.01 10.64
N SER A 130 19.60 -1.56 11.48
CA SER A 130 20.71 -0.82 12.09
C SER A 130 21.61 -0.15 11.06
N SER A 131 21.79 -0.76 9.89
CA SER A 131 22.57 -0.23 8.76
C SER A 131 21.96 1.00 8.08
N SER A 132 20.67 1.27 8.31
CA SER A 132 19.94 2.41 7.73
C SER A 132 19.64 3.50 8.75
N ARG A 133 20.13 3.38 10.00
CA ARG A 133 19.97 4.41 11.01
C ARG A 133 20.73 5.68 10.62
N SER A 134 20.13 6.83 10.92
CA SER A 134 20.73 8.14 10.71
C SER A 134 20.24 9.12 11.77
N GLU A 135 20.69 10.36 11.72
CA GLU A 135 20.19 11.45 12.56
C GLU A 135 18.67 11.61 12.45
N HIS A 136 18.11 11.36 11.26
CA HIS A 136 16.69 11.56 10.98
C HIS A 136 15.90 10.23 10.79
N LEU A 137 16.46 9.05 11.15
CA LEU A 137 15.73 7.79 11.09
C LEU A 137 16.25 6.80 12.12
N THR A 138 15.35 6.31 12.99
CA THR A 138 15.67 5.38 14.07
C THR A 138 14.98 4.03 13.91
N SER A 139 15.55 3.00 14.55
CA SER A 139 14.96 1.64 14.57
C SER A 139 13.80 1.52 15.55
N THR A 140 13.73 2.39 16.54
CA THR A 140 12.67 2.42 17.56
C THR A 140 11.77 3.63 17.34
N LYS A 141 10.52 3.52 17.78
CA LYS A 141 9.54 4.60 17.67
C LYS A 141 10.01 5.83 18.47
N PRO A 142 10.20 6.99 17.81
CA PRO A 142 10.47 8.24 18.51
C PRO A 142 9.17 8.83 19.08
N PRO A 143 9.24 9.87 19.92
CA PRO A 143 8.07 10.68 20.23
C PRO A 143 7.41 11.20 18.95
N ALA A 144 6.08 11.09 18.88
CA ALA A 144 5.35 11.58 17.73
C ALA A 144 5.43 13.12 17.67
N PRO A 145 5.62 13.71 16.47
CA PRO A 145 5.50 15.15 16.30
C PRO A 145 4.03 15.58 16.46
N GLU A 146 3.80 16.84 16.82
CA GLU A 146 2.43 17.37 16.88
C GLU A 146 1.77 17.38 15.49
N SER A 147 2.55 17.64 14.46
CA SER A 147 2.08 17.65 13.06
C SER A 147 3.22 17.19 12.13
N PRO A 148 2.89 16.31 11.14
CA PRO A 148 1.61 15.62 10.94
C PRO A 148 1.34 14.61 12.06
N GLY A 149 0.06 14.32 12.32
CA GLY A 149 -0.34 13.35 13.35
C GLY A 149 0.15 11.93 13.07
N GLU A 150 0.04 11.07 14.07
CA GLU A 150 0.48 9.65 13.94
C GLU A 150 -0.43 8.84 13.02
N TYR A 151 -1.73 9.11 13.04
CA TYR A 151 -2.75 8.33 12.33
C TYR A 151 -3.54 9.20 11.36
N ARG A 152 -4.02 8.59 10.30
CA ARG A 152 -5.02 9.18 9.41
C ARG A 152 -6.40 9.07 10.09
N VAL A 153 -7.38 9.83 9.59
CA VAL A 153 -8.77 9.78 10.11
C VAL A 153 -9.34 8.37 10.12
N VAL A 154 -9.02 7.55 9.12
CA VAL A 154 -9.49 6.15 9.04
C VAL A 154 -8.92 5.30 10.17
N GLU A 155 -7.61 5.40 10.48
CA GLU A 155 -7.03 4.68 11.61
C GLU A 155 -7.58 5.20 12.95
N GLU A 156 -7.76 6.51 13.11
CA GLU A 156 -8.36 7.09 14.33
C GLU A 156 -9.79 6.56 14.54
N THR A 157 -10.58 6.50 13.46
CA THR A 157 -11.95 5.96 13.51
C THR A 157 -11.95 4.50 13.91
N LEU A 158 -11.07 3.68 13.32
CA LEU A 158 -10.96 2.26 13.64
C LEU A 158 -10.46 2.03 15.09
N ARG A 159 -9.53 2.87 15.55
CA ARG A 159 -9.04 2.83 16.94
C ARG A 159 -10.13 3.19 17.94
N ALA A 160 -10.99 4.16 17.62
CA ALA A 160 -12.16 4.48 18.44
C ALA A 160 -13.16 3.31 18.55
N GLN A 161 -13.16 2.40 17.57
CA GLN A 161 -13.94 1.15 17.56
C GLN A 161 -13.20 -0.04 18.25
N GLY A 162 -12.04 0.20 18.86
CA GLY A 162 -11.26 -0.84 19.55
C GLY A 162 -10.29 -1.64 18.66
N LEU A 163 -10.25 -1.36 17.37
CA LEU A 163 -9.28 -1.96 16.45
C LEU A 163 -7.88 -1.32 16.62
N ARG A 164 -6.85 -1.96 16.14
CA ARG A 164 -5.46 -1.50 16.31
C ARG A 164 -4.71 -1.45 14.98
N PRO A 165 -5.11 -0.56 14.04
CA PRO A 165 -4.36 -0.37 12.81
C PRO A 165 -2.96 0.14 13.11
N PHE A 166 -2.00 -0.28 12.29
CA PHE A 166 -0.64 0.23 12.33
C PHE A 166 -0.56 1.61 11.69
N SER A 167 0.39 2.41 12.16
CA SER A 167 0.68 3.72 11.58
C SER A 167 1.40 3.55 10.23
N CYS A 168 1.04 4.37 9.25
CA CYS A 168 1.74 4.44 7.96
C CYS A 168 3.19 4.94 8.07
N TRP A 169 3.60 5.41 9.25
CA TRP A 169 4.98 5.86 9.52
C TRP A 169 5.93 4.73 9.91
N GLN A 170 5.41 3.55 10.32
CA GLN A 170 6.24 2.42 10.69
C GLN A 170 6.75 1.68 9.46
N LEU A 171 8.09 1.66 9.28
CA LEU A 171 8.74 1.11 8.09
C LEU A 171 9.15 -0.37 8.24
N LEU A 172 9.39 -0.84 9.45
CA LEU A 172 9.87 -2.20 9.72
C LEU A 172 9.24 -2.75 11.00
N GLY A 173 9.04 -4.07 11.01
CA GLY A 173 8.43 -4.82 12.11
C GLY A 173 7.11 -5.47 11.69
N ALA A 174 6.59 -6.35 12.55
CA ALA A 174 5.32 -7.04 12.29
C ALA A 174 4.19 -6.01 12.08
N GLY A 175 3.43 -6.17 11.00
CA GLY A 175 2.33 -5.30 10.63
C GLY A 175 2.72 -3.92 10.10
N ALA A 176 4.02 -3.64 9.90
CA ALA A 176 4.47 -2.35 9.39
C ALA A 176 4.08 -2.16 7.92
N VAL A 177 3.29 -1.14 7.62
CA VAL A 177 2.82 -0.82 6.26
C VAL A 177 3.54 0.37 5.62
N GLY A 178 4.33 1.13 6.36
CA GLY A 178 4.97 2.37 5.86
C GLY A 178 5.95 2.13 4.73
N SER A 179 6.74 1.05 4.78
CA SER A 179 7.62 0.67 3.67
C SER A 179 6.84 0.27 2.42
N GLN A 180 5.73 -0.46 2.59
CA GLN A 180 4.84 -0.85 1.51
C GLN A 180 4.20 0.38 0.88
N SER A 181 3.75 1.35 1.70
CA SER A 181 3.18 2.62 1.23
C SER A 181 4.17 3.45 0.40
N LEU A 182 5.41 3.63 0.88
CA LEU A 182 6.43 4.38 0.15
C LEU A 182 6.70 3.79 -1.24
N LEU A 183 6.90 2.47 -1.31
CA LEU A 183 7.24 1.78 -2.55
C LEU A 183 6.00 1.54 -3.42
N GLY A 184 4.88 1.16 -2.81
CA GLY A 184 3.64 0.82 -3.50
C GLY A 184 3.00 2.03 -4.16
N ILE A 185 2.94 3.17 -3.48
CA ILE A 185 2.41 4.42 -4.06
C ILE A 185 3.22 4.82 -5.31
N ALA A 186 4.55 4.77 -5.25
CA ALA A 186 5.40 5.09 -6.39
C ALA A 186 5.13 4.14 -7.58
N ARG A 187 4.96 2.84 -7.32
CA ARG A 187 4.63 1.84 -8.35
C ARG A 187 3.20 2.00 -8.90
N LEU A 188 2.21 2.24 -8.03
CA LEU A 188 0.82 2.46 -8.46
C LEU A 188 0.65 3.76 -9.25
N HIS A 189 1.46 4.79 -8.99
CA HIS A 189 1.50 5.98 -9.83
C HIS A 189 1.91 5.63 -11.27
N GLY A 190 2.93 4.78 -11.44
CA GLY A 190 3.34 4.27 -12.75
C GLY A 190 2.24 3.47 -13.45
N LEU A 191 1.54 2.60 -12.72
CA LEU A 191 0.37 1.87 -13.21
C LEU A 191 -0.72 2.83 -13.69
N ARG A 192 -1.06 3.84 -12.86
CA ARG A 192 -2.04 4.86 -13.23
C ARG A 192 -1.63 5.61 -14.50
N HIS A 193 -0.36 5.97 -14.64
CA HIS A 193 0.13 6.65 -15.84
C HIS A 193 -0.02 5.77 -17.10
N ARG A 194 0.20 4.47 -16.99
CA ARG A 194 0.06 3.52 -18.13
C ARG A 194 -1.40 3.28 -18.53
N LEU A 195 -2.30 3.17 -17.56
CA LEU A 195 -3.73 2.88 -17.80
C LEU A 195 -4.58 4.16 -18.01
N GLY A 196 -3.99 5.34 -17.75
CA GLY A 196 -4.61 6.64 -18.00
C GLY A 196 -5.85 6.93 -17.17
N ASP A 197 -6.81 7.64 -17.76
CA ASP A 197 -8.01 8.13 -17.08
C ASP A 197 -8.99 7.03 -16.63
N ARG A 198 -8.74 5.78 -17.03
CA ARG A 198 -9.51 4.64 -16.52
C ARG A 198 -9.29 4.38 -15.01
N VAL A 199 -8.14 4.87 -14.45
CA VAL A 199 -7.78 4.61 -13.06
C VAL A 199 -8.31 5.69 -12.14
N GLN A 200 -9.17 5.30 -11.22
CA GLN A 200 -9.66 6.11 -10.11
C GLN A 200 -9.08 5.61 -8.79
N ILE A 201 -8.66 6.53 -7.92
CA ILE A 201 -8.13 6.19 -6.59
C ILE A 201 -9.19 6.51 -5.56
N TRP A 202 -9.79 5.48 -5.00
CA TRP A 202 -10.78 5.61 -3.94
C TRP A 202 -10.09 5.77 -2.57
N PRO A 203 -10.55 6.68 -1.71
CA PRO A 203 -11.61 7.68 -1.92
C PRO A 203 -11.11 9.03 -2.42
N PHE A 204 -9.84 9.17 -2.78
CA PHE A 204 -9.20 10.46 -3.04
C PHE A 204 -9.76 11.20 -4.27
N MET A 205 -10.15 10.46 -5.29
CA MET A 205 -10.71 11.05 -6.53
C MET A 205 -12.25 11.00 -6.56
N THR A 206 -12.86 10.17 -5.72
CA THR A 206 -14.29 9.84 -5.80
C THR A 206 -15.08 10.33 -4.59
N GLY A 207 -14.40 10.74 -3.52
CA GLY A 207 -15.02 10.86 -2.19
C GLY A 207 -15.38 9.46 -1.64
N LEU A 208 -16.16 9.44 -0.55
CA LEU A 208 -16.61 8.18 0.08
C LEU A 208 -17.82 7.53 -0.62
N THR A 209 -18.22 8.07 -1.76
CA THR A 209 -19.30 7.52 -2.58
C THR A 209 -18.79 6.40 -3.48
N MET A 210 -19.71 5.57 -3.96
CA MET A 210 -19.40 4.58 -4.99
C MET A 210 -18.91 5.31 -6.25
N PRO A 211 -17.74 4.95 -6.80
CA PRO A 211 -17.25 5.57 -8.02
C PRO A 211 -18.19 5.29 -9.21
N THR A 212 -18.29 6.24 -10.13
CA THR A 212 -18.97 6.01 -11.40
C THR A 212 -18.08 5.12 -12.27
N LEU A 213 -18.58 3.94 -12.61
CA LEU A 213 -17.86 2.97 -13.42
C LEU A 213 -18.25 3.12 -14.89
N GLY A 214 -17.34 3.61 -15.72
CA GLY A 214 -17.42 3.46 -17.18
C GLY A 214 -16.80 2.12 -17.60
N ASP A 215 -16.91 1.78 -18.88
CA ASP A 215 -16.30 0.60 -19.45
C ASP A 215 -14.79 0.59 -19.19
N GLY A 216 -14.27 -0.52 -18.68
CA GLY A 216 -12.87 -0.69 -18.37
C GLY A 216 -12.34 0.15 -17.21
N ALA A 217 -13.23 0.70 -16.37
CA ALA A 217 -12.83 1.46 -15.19
C ALA A 217 -12.03 0.59 -14.20
N VAL A 218 -10.95 1.13 -13.69
CA VAL A 218 -10.10 0.50 -12.66
C VAL A 218 -10.16 1.36 -11.41
N VAL A 219 -10.59 0.79 -10.30
CA VAL A 219 -10.61 1.46 -9.01
C VAL A 219 -9.52 0.89 -8.12
N LEU A 220 -8.57 1.73 -7.73
CA LEU A 220 -7.57 1.40 -6.72
C LEU A 220 -8.11 1.77 -5.35
N ALA A 221 -8.10 0.85 -4.41
CA ALA A 221 -8.56 1.08 -3.04
C ALA A 221 -7.60 0.42 -2.04
N GLU A 222 -7.49 1.03 -0.87
CA GLU A 222 -6.85 0.41 0.28
C GLU A 222 -7.79 -0.60 0.91
N VAL A 223 -7.27 -1.79 1.23
CA VAL A 223 -7.99 -2.84 1.94
C VAL A 223 -7.20 -3.27 3.17
N TRP A 224 -7.92 -3.70 4.20
CA TRP A 224 -7.32 -4.30 5.38
C TRP A 224 -7.93 -5.69 5.59
N PRO A 225 -7.35 -6.74 4.97
CA PRO A 225 -7.94 -8.08 4.95
C PRO A 225 -8.19 -8.67 6.35
N SER A 226 -7.31 -8.39 7.32
CA SER A 226 -7.42 -8.92 8.69
C SER A 226 -8.46 -8.19 9.56
N MET A 227 -9.17 -7.19 9.03
CA MET A 227 -10.22 -6.49 9.80
C MET A 227 -11.43 -7.38 10.11
N ARG A 228 -11.66 -8.40 9.30
CA ARG A 228 -12.65 -9.45 9.54
C ARG A 228 -11.97 -10.81 9.42
N PRO A 229 -12.35 -11.79 10.27
CA PRO A 229 -11.91 -13.16 10.07
C PRO A 229 -12.28 -13.63 8.66
N ALA A 230 -11.36 -14.35 8.02
CA ALA A 230 -11.69 -15.04 6.78
C ALA A 230 -12.78 -16.09 7.10
N VAL A 231 -13.80 -16.15 6.27
CA VAL A 231 -14.83 -17.18 6.32
C VAL A 231 -14.79 -17.98 5.03
N ASP A 232 -15.03 -19.27 5.12
CA ASP A 232 -15.20 -20.13 3.94
C ASP A 232 -16.54 -19.88 3.23
N ALA A 233 -16.81 -20.62 2.17
CA ALA A 233 -18.04 -20.52 1.40
C ALA A 233 -19.29 -20.85 2.24
N ASP A 234 -19.16 -21.59 3.33
CA ASP A 234 -20.23 -22.00 4.22
C ASP A 234 -20.38 -21.02 5.42
N GLY A 235 -19.54 -19.98 5.49
CA GLY A 235 -19.56 -18.95 6.52
C GLY A 235 -18.85 -19.36 7.82
N GLU A 236 -18.10 -20.46 7.81
CA GLU A 236 -17.24 -20.85 8.92
C GLU A 236 -15.90 -20.14 8.88
N GLY A 237 -15.35 -19.82 10.04
CA GLY A 237 -14.07 -19.12 10.15
C GLY A 237 -12.92 -19.97 9.64
N VAL A 238 -12.25 -19.52 8.58
CA VAL A 238 -11.00 -20.14 8.09
C VAL A 238 -9.90 -19.82 9.10
N ARG A 239 -9.42 -20.83 9.83
CA ARG A 239 -8.16 -20.71 10.57
C ARG A 239 -7.02 -20.73 9.55
N CYS A 240 -6.28 -19.65 9.44
CA CYS A 240 -4.96 -19.70 8.82
C CYS A 240 -4.06 -20.53 9.74
N ASP A 241 -3.98 -21.82 9.50
CA ASP A 241 -3.03 -22.70 10.20
C ASP A 241 -1.61 -22.28 9.79
N GLN A 242 -1.01 -21.43 10.61
CA GLN A 242 0.43 -21.10 10.50
C GLN A 242 1.33 -22.31 10.84
N GLU A 243 0.75 -23.42 11.33
CA GLU A 243 1.49 -24.57 11.84
C GLU A 243 1.79 -25.68 10.81
N SER A 244 1.21 -25.65 9.61
CA SER A 244 1.39 -26.78 8.67
C SER A 244 2.62 -26.68 7.75
N MET A 245 3.50 -25.69 7.92
CA MET A 245 4.71 -25.53 7.08
C MET A 245 6.04 -25.75 7.84
N GLU A 246 6.02 -26.20 9.07
CA GLU A 246 7.26 -26.54 9.82
C GLU A 246 7.67 -28.03 9.77
N SER A 247 6.95 -28.87 9.03
CA SER A 247 7.32 -30.28 8.88
C SER A 247 7.27 -30.73 7.43
N THR A 248 8.31 -30.41 6.66
CA THR A 248 8.85 -31.24 5.58
C THR A 248 10.25 -30.77 5.21
#